data_5696f23c62e9b66c6a5dd7dc52b45f23
#
_entry.id   5696f23c62e9b66c6a5dd7dc52b45f23
#
_cell.length_a   1.000
_cell.length_b   1.000
_cell.length_c   1.000
_cell.angle_alpha   90.00
_cell.angle_beta   90.00
_cell.angle_gamma   90.00
#
_symmetry.space_group_name_H-M   'P 1'
#
loop_
_entity.id
_entity.type
_entity.pdbx_description
1 polymer ?
#
loop_
_entity_poly.entity_id
_entity_poly.type
_entity_poly.pdbx_seq_one_letter_code
_entity_poly.pdbx_strand_id
1 'polypeptide(L)'
;MRTFALLTSSFYKFYFQITNVFYKKNIHYEFDSNSSGLLSSDFYIKKYLIDAVDQLSQPVLDEQDENVIHIGFGLHDKDGHYSVWVGTAMQSIIDHTDSRICFHILHDDTLSNENKRKLRQVANRVGDNVEFYLISNEVLENVKSQMSRYTIGAMFRCMLPELLPHLEKIIYLDADVYVNRDIQELWNVDVNEYCLAAVKDEGTHDNSYSNILNKYTDFPKEKYFNSGVLVMNLKNIKAKGNLMDMVIEFLDENLESNLPDQDALNILFEDSTKLIDTTWNRFVSYLRYEEKEKTVMNDYVYHFAATFPVLYSECKVDIEYYKTMCRTPWSDYEIGNQVLRFTESLNDRISQFEKMLPRLSESGVKHIFYGHETKLLKKLYEYITLSENDYRVLKYPDYSFEDILPCKSLDALKQEEGPIIIYVLYESDNNTAIKNLEELGFENGKDFFVVQRFMSFYYGGFA
;
A
#
# COMPACT_ATOMS: atom_id res chain seq x y z
N MET A 1 -43.99 -15.41 28.56
CA MET A 1 -43.50 -16.80 28.63
C MET A 1 -43.62 -17.59 27.31
N ARG A 2 -44.73 -17.50 26.54
CA ARG A 2 -44.82 -18.22 25.24
C ARG A 2 -43.82 -17.75 24.17
N THR A 3 -43.46 -16.50 24.12
CA THR A 3 -42.50 -15.94 23.14
C THR A 3 -41.06 -16.39 23.43
N PHE A 4 -40.72 -16.57 24.70
CA PHE A 4 -39.41 -17.07 25.13
C PHE A 4 -39.20 -18.57 24.81
N ALA A 5 -40.28 -19.37 24.94
CA ALA A 5 -40.23 -20.78 24.61
C ALA A 5 -40.15 -21.07 23.10
N LEU A 6 -40.68 -20.19 22.26
CA LEU A 6 -40.58 -20.29 20.82
C LEU A 6 -39.15 -19.89 20.33
N LEU A 7 -38.53 -18.90 20.93
CA LEU A 7 -37.15 -18.51 20.61
C LEU A 7 -36.16 -19.61 21.04
N THR A 8 -36.32 -20.21 22.19
CA THR A 8 -35.48 -21.34 22.66
C THR A 8 -35.64 -22.59 21.82
N SER A 9 -36.87 -22.93 21.40
CA SER A 9 -37.13 -24.07 20.50
C SER A 9 -36.51 -23.91 19.10
N SER A 10 -36.57 -22.70 18.54
CA SER A 10 -35.93 -22.38 17.26
C SER A 10 -34.41 -22.38 17.38
N PHE A 11 -33.88 -21.90 18.52
CA PHE A 11 -32.45 -21.92 18.82
C PHE A 11 -31.91 -23.34 18.98
N TYR A 12 -32.64 -24.24 19.65
CA TYR A 12 -32.27 -25.67 19.79
C TYR A 12 -32.32 -26.41 18.46
N LYS A 13 -33.29 -26.13 17.57
CA LYS A 13 -33.35 -26.72 16.23
C LYS A 13 -32.20 -26.26 15.37
N PHE A 14 -31.85 -24.99 15.43
CA PHE A 14 -30.70 -24.40 14.72
C PHE A 14 -29.38 -24.96 15.24
N TYR A 15 -29.23 -25.07 16.58
CA TYR A 15 -28.08 -25.70 17.24
C TYR A 15 -27.89 -27.17 16.82
N PHE A 16 -28.99 -27.95 16.73
CA PHE A 16 -28.93 -29.34 16.31
C PHE A 16 -28.60 -29.50 14.82
N GLN A 17 -28.98 -28.58 13.96
CA GLN A 17 -28.60 -28.58 12.57
C GLN A 17 -27.12 -28.24 12.36
N ILE A 18 -26.61 -27.26 13.09
CA ILE A 18 -25.20 -26.86 13.07
C ILE A 18 -24.31 -27.99 13.60
N THR A 19 -24.64 -28.61 14.74
CA THR A 19 -23.84 -29.71 15.29
C THR A 19 -23.79 -30.90 14.35
N ASN A 20 -24.87 -31.22 13.63
CA ASN A 20 -24.89 -32.29 12.65
C ASN A 20 -24.00 -31.98 11.40
N VAL A 21 -23.89 -30.71 11.01
CA VAL A 21 -22.96 -30.27 9.94
C VAL A 21 -21.52 -30.41 10.41
N PHE A 22 -21.19 -30.04 11.64
CA PHE A 22 -19.85 -30.20 12.22
C PHE A 22 -19.44 -31.67 12.33
N TYR A 23 -20.36 -32.52 12.78
CA TYR A 23 -20.10 -33.96 12.90
C TYR A 23 -19.81 -34.62 11.54
N LYS A 24 -20.46 -34.17 10.47
CA LYS A 24 -20.24 -34.68 9.10
C LYS A 24 -18.93 -34.22 8.48
N LYS A 25 -18.32 -33.10 8.96
CA LYS A 25 -17.06 -32.55 8.43
C LYS A 25 -15.81 -32.90 9.24
N ASN A 26 -15.87 -33.83 10.22
CA ASN A 26 -14.74 -34.24 11.09
C ASN A 26 -14.01 -33.05 11.79
N ILE A 27 -14.73 -32.02 12.19
CA ILE A 27 -14.15 -30.90 12.92
C ILE A 27 -14.12 -31.26 14.39
N HIS A 28 -12.94 -31.53 14.96
CA HIS A 28 -12.73 -31.74 16.39
C HIS A 28 -12.46 -30.40 17.08
N TYR A 29 -13.22 -30.15 18.17
CA TYR A 29 -12.96 -29.01 19.08
C TYR A 29 -12.48 -29.57 20.41
N GLU A 30 -11.32 -29.09 20.88
CA GLU A 30 -10.92 -29.24 22.27
C GLU A 30 -11.55 -28.11 23.10
N PHE A 31 -12.34 -28.49 24.10
CA PHE A 31 -12.86 -27.56 25.09
C PHE A 31 -11.85 -27.42 26.24
N ASP A 32 -11.33 -26.21 26.42
CA ASP A 32 -10.54 -25.88 27.60
C ASP A 32 -11.50 -25.69 28.81
N SER A 33 -11.46 -26.65 29.71
CA SER A 33 -12.34 -26.72 30.88
C SER A 33 -11.98 -25.77 32.02
N ASN A 34 -11.01 -24.86 31.85
CA ASN A 34 -10.46 -24.05 32.93
C ASN A 34 -10.94 -22.58 32.98
N SER A 35 -11.90 -22.17 32.17
CA SER A 35 -12.45 -20.80 32.25
C SER A 35 -13.67 -20.70 33.10
N SER A 36 -13.51 -20.27 34.34
CA SER A 36 -14.58 -19.94 35.28
C SER A 36 -15.20 -18.58 35.00
N GLY A 37 -16.24 -18.55 34.16
CA GLY A 37 -17.03 -17.33 33.95
C GLY A 37 -18.13 -17.51 32.92
N LEU A 38 -19.39 -17.50 33.36
CA LEU A 38 -20.59 -17.67 32.52
C LEU A 38 -20.71 -16.64 31.36
N LEU A 39 -20.03 -15.49 31.44
CA LEU A 39 -20.02 -14.46 30.40
C LEU A 39 -19.05 -14.75 29.27
N SER A 40 -18.02 -15.59 29.49
CA SER A 40 -17.03 -15.94 28.47
C SER A 40 -17.56 -17.00 27.49
N SER A 41 -18.35 -17.94 27.95
CA SER A 41 -18.89 -19.02 27.12
C SER A 41 -19.90 -18.52 26.07
N ASP A 42 -20.79 -17.60 26.41
CA ASP A 42 -21.77 -17.04 25.49
C ASP A 42 -21.12 -16.16 24.42
N PHE A 43 -20.04 -15.46 24.77
CA PHE A 43 -19.28 -14.64 23.80
C PHE A 43 -18.51 -15.52 22.82
N TYR A 44 -17.85 -16.58 23.31
CA TYR A 44 -17.12 -17.53 22.46
C TYR A 44 -18.07 -18.32 21.56
N ILE A 45 -19.18 -18.84 22.07
CA ILE A 45 -20.18 -19.56 21.27
C ILE A 45 -20.77 -18.65 20.20
N LYS A 46 -21.08 -17.39 20.51
CA LYS A 46 -21.61 -16.42 19.55
C LYS A 46 -20.60 -16.10 18.46
N LYS A 47 -19.32 -15.94 18.79
CA LYS A 47 -18.23 -15.70 17.84
C LYS A 47 -18.02 -16.89 16.90
N TYR A 48 -17.94 -18.11 17.43
CA TYR A 48 -17.78 -19.32 16.61
C TYR A 48 -19.01 -19.62 15.75
N LEU A 49 -20.21 -19.33 16.22
CA LEU A 49 -21.43 -19.45 15.42
C LEU A 49 -21.46 -18.47 14.24
N ILE A 50 -21.02 -17.23 14.45
CA ILE A 50 -20.93 -16.24 13.38
C ILE A 50 -19.91 -16.70 12.33
N ASP A 51 -18.70 -17.11 12.75
CA ASP A 51 -17.66 -17.58 11.84
C ASP A 51 -18.10 -18.84 11.07
N ALA A 52 -18.83 -19.75 11.71
CA ALA A 52 -19.36 -20.96 11.05
C ALA A 52 -20.50 -20.65 10.07
N VAL A 53 -21.38 -19.71 10.40
CA VAL A 53 -22.47 -19.28 9.50
C VAL A 53 -21.89 -18.54 8.28
N ASP A 54 -20.90 -17.68 8.47
CA ASP A 54 -20.23 -16.99 7.38
C ASP A 54 -19.52 -17.98 6.43
N GLN A 55 -18.92 -19.06 6.95
CA GLN A 55 -18.33 -20.12 6.10
C GLN A 55 -19.38 -20.94 5.35
N LEU A 56 -20.58 -21.14 5.93
CA LEU A 56 -21.65 -21.89 5.29
C LEU A 56 -22.43 -21.09 4.23
N SER A 57 -22.35 -19.76 4.30
CA SER A 57 -23.05 -18.86 3.38
C SER A 57 -22.23 -18.50 2.14
N GLN A 58 -20.97 -18.93 2.04
CA GLN A 58 -20.17 -18.67 0.83
C GLN A 58 -20.72 -19.49 -0.34
N PRO A 59 -20.93 -18.87 -1.51
CA PRO A 59 -21.23 -19.60 -2.71
C PRO A 59 -20.08 -20.57 -3.01
N VAL A 60 -20.38 -21.84 -3.23
CA VAL A 60 -19.40 -22.80 -3.73
C VAL A 60 -19.19 -22.47 -5.20
N LEU A 61 -18.14 -21.74 -5.52
CA LEU A 61 -17.67 -21.59 -6.88
C LEU A 61 -17.02 -22.92 -7.31
N ASP A 62 -17.38 -23.41 -8.47
CA ASP A 62 -16.61 -24.46 -9.10
C ASP A 62 -15.29 -23.81 -9.55
N GLU A 63 -14.18 -24.19 -8.89
CA GLU A 63 -12.83 -23.67 -9.19
C GLU A 63 -12.37 -24.00 -10.61
N GLN A 64 -13.09 -24.90 -11.31
CA GLN A 64 -12.86 -25.28 -12.69
C GLN A 64 -13.78 -24.53 -13.68
N ASP A 65 -14.61 -23.61 -13.19
CA ASP A 65 -15.43 -22.76 -14.08
C ASP A 65 -14.51 -21.75 -14.79
N GLU A 66 -14.26 -21.97 -16.08
CA GLU A 66 -13.43 -21.10 -16.93
C GLU A 66 -13.90 -19.64 -16.99
N ASN A 67 -15.12 -19.37 -16.49
CA ASN A 67 -15.71 -18.03 -16.45
C ASN A 67 -15.40 -17.29 -15.12
N VAL A 68 -14.67 -17.86 -14.20
CA VAL A 68 -14.29 -17.22 -12.95
C VAL A 68 -12.93 -16.53 -13.10
N ILE A 69 -12.88 -15.26 -12.72
CA ILE A 69 -11.62 -14.49 -12.64
C ILE A 69 -10.97 -14.74 -11.29
N HIS A 70 -9.72 -15.19 -11.28
CA HIS A 70 -8.94 -15.37 -10.07
C HIS A 70 -8.05 -14.15 -9.80
N ILE A 71 -8.19 -13.55 -8.61
CA ILE A 71 -7.43 -12.37 -8.19
C ILE A 71 -6.75 -12.63 -6.85
N GLY A 72 -5.42 -12.46 -6.80
CA GLY A 72 -4.59 -12.65 -5.61
C GLY A 72 -4.19 -11.33 -4.96
N PHE A 73 -4.18 -11.29 -3.62
CA PHE A 73 -3.64 -10.21 -2.79
C PHE A 73 -2.70 -10.78 -1.73
N GLY A 74 -1.59 -10.08 -1.47
CA GLY A 74 -0.71 -10.36 -0.34
C GLY A 74 -1.03 -9.43 0.83
N LEU A 75 -1.20 -9.97 2.06
CA LEU A 75 -1.72 -9.23 3.19
C LEU A 75 -0.93 -9.49 4.48
N HIS A 76 -0.10 -8.50 4.89
CA HIS A 76 0.48 -8.39 6.22
C HIS A 76 -0.23 -7.26 6.96
N ASP A 77 -1.13 -7.59 7.91
CA ASP A 77 -2.16 -6.69 8.45
C ASP A 77 -1.96 -6.36 9.93
N LYS A 78 -0.72 -6.07 10.32
CA LYS A 78 -0.33 -5.86 11.71
C LYS A 78 -1.17 -4.81 12.44
N ASP A 79 -1.52 -3.73 11.73
CA ASP A 79 -2.25 -2.60 12.29
C ASP A 79 -3.70 -2.50 11.77
N GLY A 80 -4.18 -3.51 11.03
CA GLY A 80 -5.54 -3.56 10.48
C GLY A 80 -5.80 -2.65 9.27
N HIS A 81 -4.77 -1.94 8.77
CA HIS A 81 -4.92 -0.99 7.66
C HIS A 81 -4.93 -1.66 6.29
N TYR A 82 -4.11 -2.69 6.09
CA TYR A 82 -4.04 -3.37 4.80
C TYR A 82 -5.33 -4.09 4.45
N SER A 83 -6.07 -4.61 5.44
CA SER A 83 -7.42 -5.16 5.22
C SER A 83 -8.40 -4.13 4.69
N VAL A 84 -8.31 -2.86 5.14
CA VAL A 84 -9.13 -1.76 4.62
C VAL A 84 -8.83 -1.52 3.15
N TRP A 85 -7.55 -1.51 2.79
CA TRP A 85 -7.10 -1.27 1.42
C TRP A 85 -7.54 -2.41 0.51
N VAL A 86 -7.26 -3.67 0.87
CA VAL A 86 -7.73 -4.84 0.11
C VAL A 86 -9.25 -4.85 -0.02
N GLY A 87 -10.00 -4.59 1.07
CA GLY A 87 -11.45 -4.53 1.01
C GLY A 87 -11.98 -3.41 0.09
N THR A 88 -11.28 -2.27 0.04
CA THR A 88 -11.61 -1.17 -0.88
C THR A 88 -11.27 -1.52 -2.32
N ALA A 89 -10.10 -2.16 -2.56
CA ALA A 89 -9.72 -2.66 -3.87
C ALA A 89 -10.72 -3.70 -4.38
N MET A 90 -11.10 -4.69 -3.56
CA MET A 90 -12.13 -5.69 -3.90
C MET A 90 -13.45 -5.00 -4.25
N GLN A 91 -13.91 -4.03 -3.44
CA GLN A 91 -15.15 -3.31 -3.73
C GLN A 91 -15.06 -2.53 -5.05
N SER A 92 -13.91 -1.89 -5.35
CA SER A 92 -13.72 -1.17 -6.60
C SER A 92 -13.76 -2.11 -7.82
N ILE A 93 -13.21 -3.32 -7.70
CA ILE A 93 -13.28 -4.35 -8.75
C ILE A 93 -14.74 -4.76 -8.98
N ILE A 94 -15.46 -5.11 -7.91
CA ILE A 94 -16.86 -5.54 -7.95
C ILE A 94 -17.76 -4.48 -8.57
N ASP A 95 -17.48 -3.19 -8.33
CA ASP A 95 -18.26 -2.08 -8.87
C ASP A 95 -18.11 -1.91 -10.39
N HIS A 96 -17.06 -2.46 -11.00
CA HIS A 96 -16.70 -2.22 -12.40
C HIS A 96 -16.66 -3.49 -13.26
N THR A 97 -17.03 -4.66 -12.73
CA THR A 97 -17.13 -5.89 -13.50
C THR A 97 -18.40 -6.68 -13.19
N ASP A 98 -18.98 -7.27 -14.22
CA ASP A 98 -20.09 -8.23 -14.09
C ASP A 98 -19.62 -9.69 -14.00
N SER A 99 -18.31 -9.93 -14.14
CA SER A 99 -17.71 -11.26 -14.09
C SER A 99 -17.67 -11.80 -12.66
N ARG A 100 -17.79 -13.11 -12.52
CA ARG A 100 -17.62 -13.79 -11.21
C ARG A 100 -16.15 -13.80 -10.82
N ILE A 101 -15.86 -13.55 -9.55
CA ILE A 101 -14.51 -13.43 -9.04
C ILE A 101 -14.28 -14.41 -7.88
N CYS A 102 -13.11 -15.03 -7.86
CA CYS A 102 -12.55 -15.69 -6.69
C CYS A 102 -11.32 -14.90 -6.21
N PHE A 103 -11.43 -14.31 -5.02
CA PHE A 103 -10.33 -13.60 -4.39
C PHE A 103 -9.48 -14.54 -3.57
N HIS A 104 -8.16 -14.56 -3.78
CA HIS A 104 -7.18 -15.36 -3.06
C HIS A 104 -6.35 -14.45 -2.17
N ILE A 105 -6.53 -14.55 -0.86
CA ILE A 105 -5.85 -13.71 0.13
C ILE A 105 -4.72 -14.51 0.79
N LEU A 106 -3.50 -14.21 0.41
CA LEU A 106 -2.30 -14.76 1.02
C LEU A 106 -1.95 -13.91 2.23
N HIS A 107 -1.86 -14.51 3.41
CA HIS A 107 -1.70 -13.74 4.64
C HIS A 107 -0.87 -14.49 5.68
N ASP A 108 -0.28 -13.76 6.61
CA ASP A 108 0.34 -14.31 7.81
C ASP A 108 -0.63 -14.27 9.02
N ASP A 109 -0.09 -14.51 10.21
CA ASP A 109 -0.84 -14.53 11.47
C ASP A 109 -1.34 -13.15 11.95
N THR A 110 -0.94 -12.06 11.27
CA THR A 110 -1.39 -10.71 11.62
C THR A 110 -2.84 -10.42 11.19
N LEU A 111 -3.35 -11.15 10.18
CA LEU A 111 -4.73 -10.97 9.70
C LEU A 111 -5.75 -11.52 10.70
N SER A 112 -6.53 -10.62 11.31
CA SER A 112 -7.54 -10.98 12.30
C SER A 112 -8.74 -11.72 11.70
N ASN A 113 -9.39 -12.57 12.49
CA ASN A 113 -10.65 -13.24 12.09
C ASN A 113 -11.76 -12.23 11.76
N GLU A 114 -11.78 -11.08 12.44
CA GLU A 114 -12.74 -10.03 12.15
C GLU A 114 -12.52 -9.45 10.74
N ASN A 115 -11.28 -9.15 10.37
CA ASN A 115 -10.96 -8.65 9.04
C ASN A 115 -11.20 -9.70 7.95
N LYS A 116 -10.92 -10.99 8.21
CA LYS A 116 -11.33 -12.08 7.31
C LYS A 116 -12.83 -12.08 7.06
N ARG A 117 -13.64 -11.94 8.12
CA ARG A 117 -15.10 -11.86 8.00
C ARG A 117 -15.54 -10.65 7.19
N LYS A 118 -14.92 -9.48 7.40
CA LYS A 118 -15.21 -8.26 6.65
C LYS A 118 -14.88 -8.41 5.16
N LEU A 119 -13.75 -9.03 4.81
CA LEU A 119 -13.38 -9.32 3.42
C LEU A 119 -14.42 -10.23 2.76
N ARG A 120 -14.86 -11.30 3.44
CA ARG A 120 -15.96 -12.15 2.94
C ARG A 120 -17.26 -11.38 2.74
N GLN A 121 -17.58 -10.42 3.63
CA GLN A 121 -18.79 -9.60 3.49
C GLN A 121 -18.76 -8.72 2.23
N VAL A 122 -17.60 -8.24 1.79
CA VAL A 122 -17.46 -7.50 0.53
C VAL A 122 -17.83 -8.39 -0.64
N ALA A 123 -17.21 -9.57 -0.76
CA ALA A 123 -17.46 -10.51 -1.85
C ALA A 123 -18.89 -11.08 -1.85
N ASN A 124 -19.42 -11.46 -0.69
CA ASN A 124 -20.73 -12.09 -0.56
C ASN A 124 -21.91 -11.21 -1.03
N ARG A 125 -21.72 -9.90 -1.12
CA ARG A 125 -22.78 -9.00 -1.63
C ARG A 125 -23.18 -9.28 -3.08
N VAL A 126 -22.26 -9.82 -3.86
CA VAL A 126 -22.45 -10.11 -5.29
C VAL A 126 -22.33 -11.59 -5.64
N GLY A 127 -22.10 -12.45 -4.63
CA GLY A 127 -21.98 -13.89 -4.82
C GLY A 127 -20.59 -14.35 -5.27
N ASP A 128 -19.57 -13.51 -5.09
CA ASP A 128 -18.17 -13.88 -5.27
C ASP A 128 -17.62 -14.67 -4.08
N ASN A 129 -16.40 -15.20 -4.20
CA ASN A 129 -15.77 -16.01 -3.17
C ASN A 129 -14.44 -15.40 -2.68
N VAL A 130 -14.05 -15.73 -1.44
CA VAL A 130 -12.75 -15.37 -0.86
C VAL A 130 -12.10 -16.59 -0.22
N GLU A 131 -10.97 -16.98 -0.76
CA GLU A 131 -10.11 -18.04 -0.23
C GLU A 131 -8.94 -17.43 0.56
N PHE A 132 -8.63 -18.01 1.73
CA PHE A 132 -7.55 -17.53 2.59
C PHE A 132 -6.43 -18.56 2.69
N TYR A 133 -5.19 -18.10 2.47
CA TYR A 133 -3.99 -18.94 2.50
C TYR A 133 -3.03 -18.42 3.57
N LEU A 134 -2.91 -19.16 4.67
CA LEU A 134 -2.00 -18.81 5.77
C LEU A 134 -0.56 -19.18 5.41
N ILE A 135 0.30 -18.19 5.37
CA ILE A 135 1.74 -18.35 5.20
C ILE A 135 2.38 -18.59 6.58
N SER A 136 3.06 -19.71 6.76
CA SER A 136 3.68 -20.05 8.04
C SER A 136 4.88 -19.15 8.38
N ASN A 137 5.07 -18.90 9.68
CA ASN A 137 6.21 -18.12 10.17
C ASN A 137 7.57 -18.71 9.77
N GLU A 138 7.67 -20.03 9.62
CA GLU A 138 8.91 -20.72 9.21
C GLU A 138 9.36 -20.30 7.81
N VAL A 139 8.43 -20.17 6.87
CA VAL A 139 8.70 -19.65 5.52
C VAL A 139 9.11 -18.19 5.59
N LEU A 140 8.46 -17.40 6.47
CA LEU A 140 8.71 -15.98 6.61
C LEU A 140 10.06 -15.65 7.25
N GLU A 141 10.60 -16.49 8.14
CA GLU A 141 11.90 -16.26 8.79
C GLU A 141 13.05 -16.33 7.79
N ASN A 142 12.98 -17.21 6.81
CA ASN A 142 13.98 -17.31 5.74
C ASN A 142 14.02 -16.05 4.88
N VAL A 143 12.88 -15.36 4.72
CA VAL A 143 12.74 -14.13 3.93
C VAL A 143 13.06 -12.88 4.75
N LYS A 144 12.69 -12.84 6.03
CA LYS A 144 12.88 -11.67 6.94
C LYS A 144 14.34 -11.24 7.10
N SER A 145 15.29 -12.16 7.03
CA SER A 145 16.72 -11.85 7.22
C SER A 145 17.26 -10.89 6.14
N GLN A 146 16.58 -10.79 5.01
CA GLN A 146 17.00 -10.02 3.84
C GLN A 146 16.18 -8.75 3.61
N MET A 147 15.06 -8.56 4.35
CA MET A 147 14.12 -7.46 4.11
C MET A 147 14.18 -6.41 5.23
N SER A 148 14.88 -5.29 5.00
CA SER A 148 14.95 -4.19 5.97
C SER A 148 13.93 -3.06 5.75
N ARG A 149 13.24 -2.97 4.60
CA ARG A 149 12.44 -1.78 4.22
C ARG A 149 11.02 -2.04 3.75
N TYR A 150 10.69 -3.26 3.27
CA TYR A 150 9.36 -3.56 2.71
C TYR A 150 8.60 -4.56 3.57
N THR A 151 7.27 -4.49 3.52
CA THR A 151 6.44 -5.45 4.25
C THR A 151 6.61 -6.83 3.63
N ILE A 152 6.69 -7.83 4.46
CA ILE A 152 6.77 -9.23 4.04
C ILE A 152 5.61 -9.64 3.12
N GLY A 153 4.47 -8.94 3.22
CA GLY A 153 3.31 -9.12 2.36
C GLY A 153 3.61 -8.93 0.87
N ALA A 154 4.60 -8.10 0.50
CA ALA A 154 5.03 -7.94 -0.88
C ALA A 154 5.58 -9.24 -1.48
N MET A 155 6.24 -10.07 -0.68
CA MET A 155 6.80 -11.36 -1.12
C MET A 155 5.75 -12.46 -1.32
N PHE A 156 4.53 -12.29 -0.79
CA PHE A 156 3.51 -13.33 -0.88
C PHE A 156 3.10 -13.63 -2.31
N ARG A 157 3.21 -12.66 -3.23
CA ARG A 157 2.96 -12.89 -4.66
C ARG A 157 3.85 -13.99 -5.26
N CYS A 158 5.06 -14.13 -4.73
CA CYS A 158 6.00 -15.16 -5.20
C CYS A 158 5.62 -16.58 -4.76
N MET A 159 4.67 -16.74 -3.85
CA MET A 159 4.17 -18.04 -3.38
C MET A 159 2.92 -18.53 -4.14
N LEU A 160 2.32 -17.68 -4.97
CA LEU A 160 1.08 -18.02 -5.70
C LEU A 160 1.20 -19.29 -6.55
N PRO A 161 2.30 -19.53 -7.29
CA PRO A 161 2.40 -20.73 -8.11
C PRO A 161 2.31 -22.03 -7.32
N GLU A 162 2.88 -22.07 -6.13
CA GLU A 162 2.93 -23.26 -5.26
C GLU A 162 1.64 -23.42 -4.45
N LEU A 163 1.06 -22.33 -3.98
CA LEU A 163 -0.18 -22.35 -3.18
C LEU A 163 -1.42 -22.65 -4.02
N LEU A 164 -1.39 -22.31 -5.31
CA LEU A 164 -2.49 -22.50 -6.25
C LEU A 164 -2.10 -23.48 -7.39
N PRO A 165 -1.74 -24.74 -7.08
CA PRO A 165 -1.24 -25.69 -8.09
C PRO A 165 -2.28 -26.06 -9.15
N HIS A 166 -3.57 -25.89 -8.85
CA HIS A 166 -4.72 -26.18 -9.71
C HIS A 166 -5.02 -25.06 -10.70
N LEU A 167 -4.52 -23.83 -10.47
CA LEU A 167 -4.73 -22.71 -11.37
C LEU A 167 -3.59 -22.60 -12.40
N GLU A 168 -3.95 -22.28 -13.63
CA GLU A 168 -2.99 -21.97 -14.69
C GLU A 168 -2.67 -20.47 -14.76
N LYS A 169 -3.60 -19.61 -14.34
CA LYS A 169 -3.47 -18.16 -14.43
C LYS A 169 -4.12 -17.46 -13.25
N ILE A 170 -3.57 -16.31 -12.83
CA ILE A 170 -4.12 -15.42 -11.81
C ILE A 170 -3.75 -13.97 -12.14
N ILE A 171 -4.62 -13.02 -11.77
CA ILE A 171 -4.24 -11.61 -11.65
C ILE A 171 -3.73 -11.40 -10.21
N TYR A 172 -2.55 -10.84 -10.04
CA TYR A 172 -2.08 -10.35 -8.75
C TYR A 172 -2.23 -8.83 -8.69
N LEU A 173 -2.74 -8.33 -7.57
CA LEU A 173 -2.86 -6.91 -7.31
C LEU A 173 -2.27 -6.59 -5.93
N ASP A 174 -1.55 -5.46 -5.83
CA ASP A 174 -1.19 -4.90 -4.54
C ASP A 174 -2.42 -4.38 -3.80
N ALA A 175 -2.33 -4.32 -2.47
CA ALA A 175 -3.44 -3.90 -1.60
C ALA A 175 -3.90 -2.46 -1.87
N ASP A 176 -2.99 -1.61 -2.33
CA ASP A 176 -3.13 -0.18 -2.54
C ASP A 176 -3.50 0.20 -3.98
N VAL A 177 -4.28 -0.65 -4.66
CA VAL A 177 -4.84 -0.34 -5.99
C VAL A 177 -6.30 0.09 -5.88
N TYR A 178 -6.74 0.89 -6.85
CA TYR A 178 -8.14 1.24 -7.08
C TYR A 178 -8.51 0.97 -8.53
N VAL A 179 -9.42 0.04 -8.77
CA VAL A 179 -9.80 -0.40 -10.10
C VAL A 179 -11.03 0.39 -10.58
N ASN A 180 -10.88 1.17 -11.66
CA ASN A 180 -11.94 1.97 -12.26
C ASN A 180 -12.23 1.53 -13.70
N ARG A 181 -12.12 0.23 -13.97
CA ARG A 181 -12.42 -0.38 -15.27
C ARG A 181 -12.76 -1.87 -15.11
N ASP A 182 -13.31 -2.49 -16.16
CA ASP A 182 -13.61 -3.91 -16.13
C ASP A 182 -12.33 -4.76 -16.08
N ILE A 183 -12.15 -5.51 -14.98
CA ILE A 183 -11.01 -6.39 -14.78
C ILE A 183 -10.98 -7.59 -15.72
N GLN A 184 -12.11 -7.92 -16.36
CA GLN A 184 -12.20 -8.96 -17.38
C GLN A 184 -11.26 -8.68 -18.56
N GLU A 185 -11.04 -7.42 -18.90
CA GLU A 185 -10.11 -7.06 -19.98
C GLU A 185 -8.66 -7.43 -19.62
N LEU A 186 -8.25 -7.24 -18.35
CA LEU A 186 -6.93 -7.66 -17.88
C LEU A 186 -6.83 -9.18 -17.82
N TRP A 187 -7.90 -9.86 -17.37
CA TRP A 187 -7.96 -11.32 -17.37
C TRP A 187 -7.79 -11.89 -18.77
N ASN A 188 -8.33 -11.24 -19.79
CA ASN A 188 -8.24 -11.67 -21.19
C ASN A 188 -6.88 -11.41 -21.85
N VAL A 189 -5.93 -10.77 -21.15
CA VAL A 189 -4.57 -10.62 -21.69
C VAL A 189 -3.96 -11.99 -21.92
N ASP A 190 -3.55 -12.23 -23.16
CA ASP A 190 -2.86 -13.46 -23.55
C ASP A 190 -1.43 -13.51 -23.01
N VAL A 191 -1.17 -14.49 -22.15
CA VAL A 191 0.14 -14.78 -21.53
C VAL A 191 0.63 -16.19 -21.86
N ASN A 192 0.09 -16.86 -22.88
CA ASN A 192 0.44 -18.25 -23.19
C ASN A 192 1.95 -18.44 -23.42
N GLU A 193 2.60 -17.51 -24.09
CA GLU A 193 4.04 -17.53 -24.37
C GLU A 193 4.88 -16.82 -23.29
N TYR A 194 4.25 -16.29 -22.25
CA TYR A 194 4.90 -15.47 -21.22
C TYR A 194 4.69 -16.07 -19.82
N CYS A 195 5.56 -15.74 -18.89
CA CYS A 195 5.35 -15.99 -17.46
C CYS A 195 4.49 -14.90 -16.81
N LEU A 196 4.69 -13.65 -17.25
CA LEU A 196 4.03 -12.48 -16.70
C LEU A 196 3.48 -11.56 -17.81
N ALA A 197 2.41 -10.84 -17.51
CA ALA A 197 2.15 -9.55 -18.14
C ALA A 197 2.12 -8.47 -17.07
N ALA A 198 2.79 -7.35 -17.32
CA ALA A 198 3.00 -6.29 -16.36
C ALA A 198 3.09 -4.92 -17.04
N VAL A 199 2.93 -3.86 -16.27
CA VAL A 199 3.04 -2.48 -16.75
C VAL A 199 4.43 -1.95 -16.45
N LYS A 200 5.03 -1.24 -17.42
CA LYS A 200 6.28 -0.52 -17.22
C LYS A 200 6.17 0.38 -15.97
N ASP A 201 7.19 0.35 -15.14
CA ASP A 201 7.23 1.16 -13.93
C ASP A 201 7.42 2.66 -14.27
N GLU A 202 6.54 3.51 -13.77
CA GLU A 202 6.59 4.95 -13.99
C GLU A 202 7.75 5.64 -13.24
N GLY A 203 8.29 5.01 -12.18
CA GLY A 203 9.39 5.53 -11.37
C GLY A 203 10.77 5.40 -12.00
N THR A 204 10.93 4.66 -13.09
CA THR A 204 12.23 4.39 -13.73
C THR A 204 12.92 5.59 -14.36
N HIS A 205 12.30 6.77 -14.35
CA HIS A 205 12.92 8.02 -14.78
C HIS A 205 14.03 8.49 -13.83
N ASP A 206 13.98 8.08 -12.55
CA ASP A 206 15.02 8.36 -11.58
C ASP A 206 16.10 7.26 -11.64
N ASN A 207 17.35 7.65 -11.92
CA ASN A 207 18.49 6.72 -11.95
C ASN A 207 18.80 6.09 -10.57
N SER A 208 18.24 6.61 -9.49
CA SER A 208 18.37 6.07 -8.13
C SER A 208 17.22 5.17 -7.72
N TYR A 209 16.22 4.95 -8.57
CA TYR A 209 14.99 4.24 -8.25
C TYR A 209 15.20 2.78 -7.88
N SER A 210 15.98 2.03 -8.69
CA SER A 210 16.37 0.65 -8.37
C SER A 210 17.90 0.52 -8.37
N ASN A 211 18.46 0.01 -7.27
CA ASN A 211 19.89 -0.25 -7.15
C ASN A 211 20.34 -1.36 -8.11
N ILE A 212 19.45 -2.30 -8.43
CA ILE A 212 19.72 -3.43 -9.33
C ILE A 212 19.96 -2.97 -10.77
N LEU A 213 19.26 -1.95 -11.25
CA LEU A 213 19.48 -1.38 -12.58
C LEU A 213 20.89 -0.79 -12.79
N ASN A 214 21.59 -0.48 -11.70
CA ASN A 214 22.98 -0.05 -11.75
C ASN A 214 23.97 -1.23 -11.84
N LYS A 215 23.59 -2.40 -11.33
CA LYS A 215 24.39 -3.65 -11.38
C LYS A 215 24.19 -4.39 -12.70
N TYR A 216 22.94 -4.54 -13.12
CA TYR A 216 22.57 -5.20 -14.37
C TYR A 216 22.48 -4.18 -15.51
N THR A 217 23.66 -3.66 -15.94
CA THR A 217 23.75 -2.56 -16.91
C THR A 217 23.22 -2.91 -18.30
N ASP A 218 23.18 -4.20 -18.63
CA ASP A 218 22.66 -4.70 -19.92
C ASP A 218 21.13 -4.88 -19.90
N PHE A 219 20.50 -4.79 -18.73
CA PHE A 219 19.04 -4.87 -18.61
C PHE A 219 18.41 -3.60 -19.21
N PRO A 220 17.48 -3.72 -20.18
CA PRO A 220 16.84 -2.56 -20.81
C PRO A 220 15.85 -1.91 -19.85
N LYS A 221 16.20 -0.71 -19.35
CA LYS A 221 15.38 0.03 -18.34
C LYS A 221 13.94 0.27 -18.80
N GLU A 222 13.70 0.36 -20.08
CA GLU A 222 12.37 0.51 -20.67
C GLU A 222 11.49 -0.74 -20.49
N LYS A 223 12.09 -1.89 -20.19
CA LYS A 223 11.36 -3.14 -19.87
C LYS A 223 11.08 -3.29 -18.39
N TYR A 224 11.69 -2.48 -17.52
CA TYR A 224 11.49 -2.61 -16.08
C TYR A 224 10.05 -2.30 -15.71
N PHE A 225 9.37 -3.28 -15.11
CA PHE A 225 7.95 -3.20 -14.78
C PHE A 225 7.73 -3.08 -13.27
N ASN A 226 6.58 -2.51 -12.91
CA ASN A 226 6.09 -2.50 -11.54
C ASN A 226 5.38 -3.82 -11.20
N SER A 227 5.67 -4.36 -10.02
CA SER A 227 5.15 -5.66 -9.57
C SER A 227 3.73 -5.62 -8.97
N GLY A 228 3.13 -4.43 -8.80
CA GLY A 228 1.85 -4.27 -8.11
C GLY A 228 0.60 -4.65 -8.90
N VAL A 229 0.72 -4.79 -10.22
CA VAL A 229 -0.35 -5.31 -11.11
C VAL A 229 0.26 -6.30 -12.08
N LEU A 230 -0.06 -7.58 -11.92
CA LEU A 230 0.49 -8.66 -12.74
C LEU A 230 -0.61 -9.59 -13.24
N VAL A 231 -0.50 -10.02 -14.49
CA VAL A 231 -1.15 -11.26 -14.94
C VAL A 231 -0.10 -12.35 -14.92
N MET A 232 -0.26 -13.35 -14.05
CA MET A 232 0.72 -14.41 -13.83
C MET A 232 0.25 -15.70 -14.51
N ASN A 233 1.05 -16.24 -15.43
CA ASN A 233 0.87 -17.59 -15.95
C ASN A 233 1.57 -18.57 -15.00
N LEU A 234 0.81 -19.08 -14.04
CA LEU A 234 1.33 -19.96 -12.99
C LEU A 234 1.94 -21.25 -13.55
N LYS A 235 1.40 -21.76 -14.67
CA LYS A 235 1.92 -22.94 -15.35
C LYS A 235 3.32 -22.72 -15.92
N ASN A 236 3.52 -21.61 -16.64
CA ASN A 236 4.81 -21.28 -17.22
C ASN A 236 5.86 -20.94 -16.15
N ILE A 237 5.43 -20.26 -15.06
CA ILE A 237 6.31 -19.95 -13.92
C ILE A 237 6.76 -21.27 -13.26
N LYS A 238 5.84 -22.17 -12.92
CA LYS A 238 6.17 -23.49 -12.33
C LYS A 238 7.10 -24.32 -13.22
N ALA A 239 6.99 -24.19 -14.53
CA ALA A 239 7.89 -24.88 -15.45
C ALA A 239 9.35 -24.39 -15.37
N LYS A 240 9.60 -23.19 -14.85
CA LYS A 240 10.95 -22.65 -14.60
C LYS A 240 11.52 -23.08 -13.24
N GLY A 241 10.68 -23.40 -12.27
CA GLY A 241 11.07 -23.80 -10.92
C GLY A 241 10.13 -23.27 -9.85
N ASN A 242 10.50 -23.47 -8.59
CA ASN A 242 9.81 -22.84 -7.46
C ASN A 242 10.15 -21.33 -7.44
N LEU A 243 9.12 -20.49 -7.61
CA LEU A 243 9.33 -19.05 -7.75
C LEU A 243 9.97 -18.44 -6.51
N MET A 244 9.51 -18.85 -5.31
CA MET A 244 10.06 -18.31 -4.06
C MET A 244 11.53 -18.66 -3.86
N ASP A 245 11.92 -19.90 -4.19
CA ASP A 245 13.32 -20.33 -4.11
C ASP A 245 14.20 -19.52 -5.07
N MET A 246 13.75 -19.29 -6.31
CA MET A 246 14.46 -18.47 -7.30
C MET A 246 14.61 -17.01 -6.83
N VAL A 247 13.57 -16.46 -6.19
CA VAL A 247 13.63 -15.09 -5.64
C VAL A 247 14.59 -15.00 -4.46
N ILE A 248 14.59 -15.98 -3.55
CA ILE A 248 15.54 -16.04 -2.44
C ILE A 248 16.98 -16.13 -2.97
N GLU A 249 17.26 -17.01 -3.91
CA GLU A 249 18.58 -17.16 -4.55
C GLU A 249 19.03 -15.83 -5.18
N PHE A 250 18.14 -15.17 -5.92
CA PHE A 250 18.42 -13.84 -6.46
C PHE A 250 18.77 -12.82 -5.38
N LEU A 251 18.02 -12.77 -4.28
CA LEU A 251 18.25 -11.81 -3.19
C LEU A 251 19.54 -12.11 -2.41
N ASP A 252 19.93 -13.38 -2.26
CA ASP A 252 21.20 -13.76 -1.65
C ASP A 252 22.40 -13.22 -2.43
N GLU A 253 22.28 -13.12 -3.76
CA GLU A 253 23.30 -12.57 -4.65
C GLU A 253 23.21 -11.05 -4.82
N ASN A 254 22.10 -10.42 -4.39
CA ASN A 254 21.77 -9.02 -4.64
C ASN A 254 21.26 -8.30 -3.37
N LEU A 255 22.10 -8.31 -2.32
CA LEU A 255 21.78 -7.69 -1.02
C LEU A 255 21.52 -6.18 -1.10
N GLU A 256 21.97 -5.51 -2.14
CA GLU A 256 21.74 -4.11 -2.44
C GLU A 256 20.35 -3.80 -3.01
N SER A 257 19.56 -4.82 -3.34
CA SER A 257 18.19 -4.63 -3.88
C SER A 257 17.34 -3.81 -2.89
N ASN A 258 16.76 -2.74 -3.40
CA ASN A 258 15.85 -1.88 -2.64
C ASN A 258 14.37 -2.08 -2.99
N LEU A 259 14.08 -2.90 -4.01
CA LEU A 259 12.74 -3.32 -4.44
C LEU A 259 12.74 -4.86 -4.63
N PRO A 260 12.89 -5.64 -3.55
CA PRO A 260 13.36 -7.03 -3.61
C PRO A 260 12.51 -7.95 -4.48
N ASP A 261 11.19 -7.94 -4.34
CA ASP A 261 10.29 -8.76 -5.17
C ASP A 261 10.22 -8.23 -6.61
N GLN A 262 10.15 -6.92 -6.79
CA GLN A 262 10.09 -6.29 -8.11
C GLN A 262 11.39 -6.49 -8.88
N ASP A 263 12.55 -6.24 -8.25
CA ASP A 263 13.86 -6.44 -8.85
C ASP A 263 14.06 -7.90 -9.27
N ALA A 264 13.74 -8.85 -8.38
CA ALA A 264 13.83 -10.28 -8.68
C ALA A 264 12.95 -10.68 -9.87
N LEU A 265 11.68 -10.29 -9.87
CA LEU A 265 10.76 -10.63 -10.96
C LEU A 265 11.21 -10.04 -12.31
N ASN A 266 11.74 -8.81 -12.30
CA ASN A 266 12.26 -8.16 -13.51
C ASN A 266 13.44 -8.92 -14.10
N ILE A 267 14.41 -9.33 -13.28
CA ILE A 267 15.60 -10.03 -13.77
C ILE A 267 15.27 -11.49 -14.13
N LEU A 268 14.51 -12.20 -13.30
CA LEU A 268 14.18 -13.62 -13.54
C LEU A 268 13.30 -13.83 -14.77
N PHE A 269 12.47 -12.85 -15.12
CA PHE A 269 11.49 -12.96 -16.21
C PHE A 269 11.69 -11.94 -17.33
N GLU A 270 12.90 -11.36 -17.49
CA GLU A 270 13.21 -10.35 -18.51
C GLU A 270 12.67 -10.70 -19.88
N ASP A 271 12.97 -11.92 -20.37
CA ASP A 271 12.58 -12.40 -21.70
C ASP A 271 11.21 -13.07 -21.76
N SER A 272 10.52 -13.20 -20.61
CA SER A 272 9.24 -13.89 -20.49
C SER A 272 8.14 -13.00 -19.84
N THR A 273 8.33 -11.70 -19.91
CA THR A 273 7.33 -10.69 -19.49
C THR A 273 6.79 -9.93 -20.69
N LYS A 274 5.45 -9.90 -20.78
CA LYS A 274 4.71 -9.07 -21.74
C LYS A 274 4.40 -7.72 -21.13
N LEU A 275 4.93 -6.63 -21.70
CA LEU A 275 4.51 -5.30 -21.28
C LEU A 275 3.11 -4.99 -21.85
N ILE A 276 2.25 -4.47 -20.98
CA ILE A 276 0.87 -4.06 -21.29
C ILE A 276 0.71 -2.54 -21.08
N ASP A 277 -0.43 -2.02 -21.48
CA ASP A 277 -0.74 -0.58 -21.46
C ASP A 277 -0.65 0.02 -20.05
N THR A 278 -0.14 1.27 -19.95
CA THR A 278 0.06 1.97 -18.68
C THR A 278 -1.24 2.26 -17.92
N THR A 279 -2.38 2.23 -18.59
CA THR A 279 -3.70 2.39 -17.96
C THR A 279 -4.02 1.29 -16.95
N TRP A 280 -3.32 0.15 -16.99
CA TRP A 280 -3.47 -0.95 -16.05
C TRP A 280 -2.69 -0.78 -14.73
N ASN A 281 -1.83 0.23 -14.62
CA ASN A 281 -1.09 0.49 -13.37
C ASN A 281 -0.62 1.94 -13.31
N ARG A 282 -1.57 2.88 -13.24
CA ARG A 282 -1.32 4.32 -13.23
C ARG A 282 -1.01 4.82 -11.82
N PHE A 283 0.18 5.37 -11.60
CA PHE A 283 0.60 5.83 -10.28
C PHE A 283 -0.10 7.12 -9.87
N VAL A 284 -0.80 7.07 -8.73
CA VAL A 284 -1.50 8.24 -8.16
C VAL A 284 -0.50 9.31 -7.68
N SER A 285 0.69 8.91 -7.25
CA SER A 285 1.77 9.82 -6.86
C SER A 285 2.14 10.79 -7.98
N TYR A 286 2.18 10.35 -9.23
CA TYR A 286 2.42 11.22 -10.40
C TYR A 286 1.15 11.94 -10.87
N LEU A 287 0.01 11.23 -10.87
CA LEU A 287 -1.28 11.76 -11.31
C LEU A 287 -1.66 13.06 -10.55
N ARG A 288 -1.34 13.16 -9.27
CA ARG A 288 -1.65 14.34 -8.45
C ARG A 288 -1.01 15.63 -8.95
N TYR A 289 0.06 15.54 -9.74
CA TYR A 289 0.73 16.70 -10.34
C TYR A 289 0.22 17.04 -11.75
N GLU A 290 -0.66 16.23 -12.31
CA GLU A 290 -1.24 16.43 -13.64
C GLU A 290 -2.58 17.18 -13.55
N GLU A 291 -2.54 18.52 -13.73
CA GLU A 291 -3.67 19.42 -13.49
C GLU A 291 -4.99 19.02 -14.18
N LYS A 292 -4.91 18.38 -15.35
CA LYS A 292 -6.11 17.93 -16.08
C LYS A 292 -6.57 16.55 -15.64
N GLU A 293 -5.65 15.59 -15.52
CA GLU A 293 -5.98 14.20 -15.23
C GLU A 293 -6.40 14.00 -13.77
N LYS A 294 -5.82 14.73 -12.83
CA LYS A 294 -6.18 14.60 -11.41
C LYS A 294 -7.66 14.89 -11.11
N THR A 295 -8.34 15.64 -11.97
CA THR A 295 -9.73 16.08 -11.75
C THR A 295 -10.80 15.17 -12.37
N VAL A 296 -10.39 14.15 -13.11
CA VAL A 296 -11.29 13.21 -13.80
C VAL A 296 -10.98 11.78 -13.40
N MET A 297 -11.98 10.89 -13.55
CA MET A 297 -11.76 9.44 -13.50
C MET A 297 -11.68 8.92 -14.92
N ASN A 298 -10.58 8.25 -15.22
CA ASN A 298 -10.38 7.54 -16.49
C ASN A 298 -10.52 6.03 -16.24
N ASP A 299 -10.66 5.24 -17.32
CA ASP A 299 -10.73 3.78 -17.26
C ASP A 299 -9.32 3.20 -16.98
N TYR A 300 -8.85 3.41 -15.73
CA TYR A 300 -7.53 3.00 -15.27
C TYR A 300 -7.63 2.07 -14.06
N VAL A 301 -6.58 1.26 -13.88
CA VAL A 301 -6.21 0.74 -12.57
C VAL A 301 -5.23 1.73 -11.95
N TYR A 302 -5.67 2.44 -10.94
CA TYR A 302 -4.87 3.39 -10.18
C TYR A 302 -4.11 2.68 -9.07
N HIS A 303 -2.86 3.05 -8.88
CA HIS A 303 -2.00 2.47 -7.86
C HIS A 303 -1.43 3.58 -6.97
N PHE A 304 -1.65 3.46 -5.66
CA PHE A 304 -1.11 4.38 -4.67
C PHE A 304 0.35 4.05 -4.32
N ALA A 305 1.12 3.54 -5.28
CA ALA A 305 2.54 3.21 -5.11
C ALA A 305 3.32 4.37 -4.48
N ALA A 306 4.06 4.07 -3.40
CA ALA A 306 4.84 5.03 -2.61
C ALA A 306 4.02 6.21 -2.04
N THR A 307 2.68 6.09 -1.99
CA THR A 307 1.77 7.08 -1.42
C THR A 307 0.59 6.38 -0.75
N PHE A 308 -0.42 7.11 -0.33
CA PHE A 308 -1.67 6.56 0.21
C PHE A 308 -2.82 7.51 -0.12
N PRO A 309 -4.07 7.03 -0.08
CA PRO A 309 -5.25 7.87 -0.30
C PRO A 309 -5.31 9.05 0.68
N VAL A 310 -5.67 10.24 0.18
CA VAL A 310 -5.74 11.47 0.96
C VAL A 310 -7.18 11.93 1.09
N LEU A 311 -7.68 12.04 2.33
CA LEU A 311 -9.09 12.34 2.60
C LEU A 311 -9.57 13.69 2.06
N TYR A 312 -8.70 14.71 2.10
CA TYR A 312 -9.01 16.07 1.62
C TYR A 312 -8.13 16.40 0.40
N SER A 313 -8.33 15.65 -0.69
CA SER A 313 -7.57 15.79 -1.92
C SER A 313 -8.40 16.46 -3.01
N GLU A 314 -7.72 17.22 -3.90
CA GLU A 314 -8.29 17.68 -5.17
C GLU A 314 -8.25 16.56 -6.23
N CYS A 315 -7.47 15.52 -6.00
CA CYS A 315 -7.36 14.40 -6.92
C CYS A 315 -8.62 13.53 -6.86
N LYS A 316 -9.23 13.33 -8.01
CA LYS A 316 -10.53 12.66 -8.11
C LYS A 316 -10.47 11.21 -7.62
N VAL A 317 -9.37 10.51 -7.86
CA VAL A 317 -9.21 9.11 -7.43
C VAL A 317 -9.19 8.97 -5.91
N ASP A 318 -8.60 9.92 -5.18
CA ASP A 318 -8.64 9.92 -3.71
C ASP A 318 -10.09 10.02 -3.21
N ILE A 319 -10.88 10.90 -3.82
CA ILE A 319 -12.29 11.08 -3.48
C ILE A 319 -13.10 9.82 -3.75
N GLU A 320 -12.91 9.19 -4.91
CA GLU A 320 -13.63 7.97 -5.29
C GLU A 320 -13.17 6.77 -4.45
N TYR A 321 -11.88 6.70 -4.06
CA TYR A 321 -11.39 5.71 -3.12
C TYR A 321 -12.17 5.77 -1.80
N TYR A 322 -12.29 6.95 -1.17
CA TYR A 322 -13.03 7.09 0.10
C TYR A 322 -14.53 6.84 -0.04
N LYS A 323 -15.14 7.23 -1.16
CA LYS A 323 -16.54 6.89 -1.44
C LYS A 323 -16.76 5.38 -1.53
N THR A 324 -15.81 4.66 -2.15
CA THR A 324 -15.86 3.20 -2.26
C THR A 324 -15.62 2.55 -0.91
N MET A 325 -14.60 3.01 -0.16
CA MET A 325 -14.31 2.54 1.20
C MET A 325 -15.52 2.70 2.14
N CYS A 326 -16.26 3.82 2.06
CA CYS A 326 -17.48 4.05 2.84
C CYS A 326 -18.60 3.02 2.58
N ARG A 327 -18.50 2.25 1.49
CA ARG A 327 -19.44 1.15 1.18
C ARG A 327 -18.94 -0.21 1.65
N THR A 328 -17.76 -0.29 2.23
CA THR A 328 -17.16 -1.48 2.82
C THR A 328 -17.46 -1.59 4.33
N PRO A 329 -17.23 -2.74 4.95
CA PRO A 329 -17.41 -2.91 6.40
C PRO A 329 -16.42 -2.12 7.29
N TRP A 330 -15.52 -1.32 6.73
CA TRP A 330 -14.58 -0.47 7.47
C TRP A 330 -14.92 1.03 7.44
N SER A 331 -16.09 1.40 6.91
CA SER A 331 -16.48 2.80 6.73
C SER A 331 -16.29 3.68 7.97
N ASP A 332 -16.71 3.21 9.14
CA ASP A 332 -16.66 4.01 10.38
C ASP A 332 -15.26 4.06 10.99
N TYR A 333 -14.53 2.95 10.90
CA TYR A 333 -13.20 2.82 11.49
C TYR A 333 -12.17 3.72 10.79
N GLU A 334 -12.11 3.66 9.47
CA GLU A 334 -11.09 4.39 8.73
C GLU A 334 -11.34 5.89 8.70
N ILE A 335 -12.58 6.33 8.58
CA ILE A 335 -12.91 7.76 8.67
C ILE A 335 -12.48 8.32 10.04
N GLY A 336 -12.77 7.62 11.13
CA GLY A 336 -12.36 8.00 12.48
C GLY A 336 -10.84 8.14 12.61
N ASN A 337 -10.09 7.14 12.12
CA ASN A 337 -8.63 7.15 12.14
C ASN A 337 -8.03 8.26 11.28
N GLN A 338 -8.57 8.51 10.09
CA GLN A 338 -8.10 9.59 9.22
C GLN A 338 -8.37 10.96 9.84
N VAL A 339 -9.51 11.17 10.46
CA VAL A 339 -9.81 12.41 11.21
C VAL A 339 -8.83 12.59 12.36
N LEU A 340 -8.53 11.53 13.12
CA LEU A 340 -7.58 11.58 14.22
C LEU A 340 -6.17 11.94 13.73
N ARG A 341 -5.66 11.22 12.73
CA ARG A 341 -4.35 11.49 12.11
C ARG A 341 -4.26 12.90 11.54
N PHE A 342 -5.33 13.37 10.89
CA PHE A 342 -5.41 14.74 10.40
C PHE A 342 -5.29 15.74 11.54
N THR A 343 -6.03 15.54 12.63
CA THR A 343 -6.00 16.43 13.81
C THR A 343 -4.62 16.45 14.46
N GLU A 344 -3.98 15.31 14.62
CA GLU A 344 -2.61 15.20 15.16
C GLU A 344 -1.60 15.92 14.26
N SER A 345 -1.65 15.65 12.96
CA SER A 345 -0.80 16.31 11.96
C SER A 345 -1.02 17.84 11.94
N LEU A 346 -2.27 18.29 12.08
CA LEU A 346 -2.62 19.71 12.14
C LEU A 346 -2.02 20.36 13.38
N ASN A 347 -2.14 19.74 14.53
CA ASN A 347 -1.58 20.24 15.79
C ASN A 347 -0.04 20.35 15.73
N ASP A 348 0.64 19.36 15.16
CA ASP A 348 2.09 19.40 14.94
C ASP A 348 2.49 20.56 14.02
N ARG A 349 1.76 20.76 12.92
CA ARG A 349 1.98 21.85 11.96
C ARG A 349 1.78 23.22 12.59
N ILE A 350 0.71 23.40 13.36
CA ILE A 350 0.45 24.65 14.09
C ILE A 350 1.58 24.91 15.08
N SER A 351 1.98 23.92 15.86
CA SER A 351 3.08 24.06 16.83
C SER A 351 4.40 24.45 16.17
N GLN A 352 4.74 23.86 15.02
CA GLN A 352 5.95 24.23 14.29
C GLN A 352 5.87 25.65 13.72
N PHE A 353 4.70 26.03 13.19
CA PHE A 353 4.47 27.36 12.67
C PHE A 353 4.58 28.43 13.78
N GLU A 354 3.97 28.20 14.94
CA GLU A 354 4.08 29.09 16.11
C GLU A 354 5.52 29.28 16.57
N LYS A 355 6.35 28.24 16.49
CA LYS A 355 7.79 28.33 16.80
C LYS A 355 8.58 29.09 15.73
N MET A 356 8.20 28.94 14.46
CA MET A 356 8.89 29.57 13.34
C MET A 356 8.59 31.07 13.21
N LEU A 357 7.33 31.47 13.42
CA LEU A 357 6.87 32.87 13.21
C LEU A 357 7.73 33.92 13.90
N PRO A 358 8.06 33.82 15.19
CA PRO A 358 8.90 34.81 15.85
C PRO A 358 10.27 34.97 15.20
N ARG A 359 10.83 33.90 14.69
CA ARG A 359 12.18 33.84 14.09
C ARG A 359 12.24 34.48 12.71
N LEU A 360 11.13 34.45 11.94
CA LEU A 360 11.07 35.12 10.63
C LEU A 360 11.28 36.63 10.72
N SER A 361 10.99 37.27 11.88
CA SER A 361 11.13 38.68 12.13
C SER A 361 12.42 39.04 12.87
N GLU A 362 13.27 38.09 13.22
CA GLU A 362 14.57 38.36 13.86
C GLU A 362 15.52 39.03 12.85
N SER A 363 16.07 40.18 13.23
CA SER A 363 17.02 40.89 12.38
C SER A 363 18.37 40.15 12.31
N GLY A 364 18.91 39.99 11.11
CA GLY A 364 20.24 39.36 10.89
C GLY A 364 20.21 37.82 10.86
N VAL A 365 19.02 37.19 10.85
CA VAL A 365 18.90 35.75 10.63
C VAL A 365 19.18 35.43 9.16
N LYS A 366 20.00 34.43 8.93
CA LYS A 366 20.28 33.91 7.59
C LYS A 366 19.24 32.82 7.25
N HIS A 367 18.63 32.93 6.09
CA HIS A 367 17.66 31.97 5.59
C HIS A 367 18.32 30.97 4.64
N ILE A 368 18.18 29.68 4.95
CA ILE A 368 18.81 28.57 4.20
C ILE A 368 17.70 27.63 3.73
N PHE A 369 17.67 27.28 2.46
CA PHE A 369 16.62 26.47 1.86
C PHE A 369 17.21 25.11 1.43
N TYR A 370 16.85 24.05 2.14
CA TYR A 370 17.37 22.69 1.92
C TYR A 370 16.35 21.85 1.18
N GLY A 371 16.57 21.60 -0.11
CA GLY A 371 15.72 20.73 -0.95
C GLY A 371 15.44 21.27 -2.34
N HIS A 372 14.60 20.52 -3.08
CA HIS A 372 14.33 20.76 -4.50
C HIS A 372 12.95 21.39 -4.80
N GLU A 373 12.09 21.52 -3.80
CA GLU A 373 10.71 21.93 -4.04
C GLU A 373 10.61 23.43 -4.41
N THR A 374 10.45 23.67 -5.71
CA THR A 374 10.42 25.03 -6.26
C THR A 374 9.12 25.77 -6.01
N LYS A 375 7.98 25.08 -5.89
CA LYS A 375 6.66 25.70 -5.60
C LYS A 375 6.61 26.23 -4.18
N LEU A 376 7.05 25.39 -3.21
CA LEU A 376 7.13 25.80 -1.80
C LEU A 376 8.11 26.95 -1.60
N LEU A 377 9.25 26.89 -2.28
CA LEU A 377 10.26 27.93 -2.24
C LEU A 377 9.73 29.28 -2.75
N LYS A 378 9.04 29.30 -3.90
CA LYS A 378 8.42 30.52 -4.45
C LYS A 378 7.41 31.12 -3.49
N LYS A 379 6.62 30.27 -2.80
CA LYS A 379 5.65 30.74 -1.81
C LYS A 379 6.31 31.28 -0.54
N LEU A 380 7.40 30.66 -0.07
CA LEU A 380 8.16 31.18 1.05
C LEU A 380 8.73 32.58 0.77
N TYR A 381 9.15 32.85 -0.44
CA TYR A 381 9.64 34.18 -0.83
C TYR A 381 8.59 35.30 -0.72
N GLU A 382 7.31 34.98 -0.67
CA GLU A 382 6.23 35.94 -0.40
C GLU A 382 6.21 36.43 1.08
N TYR A 383 6.81 35.66 1.99
CA TYR A 383 6.79 35.92 3.43
C TYR A 383 8.15 36.28 4.02
N ILE A 384 9.22 36.10 3.28
CA ILE A 384 10.60 36.28 3.74
C ILE A 384 11.28 37.34 2.90
N THR A 385 11.91 38.33 3.57
CA THR A 385 12.79 39.27 2.88
C THR A 385 14.18 38.67 2.75
N LEU A 386 14.54 38.24 1.52
CA LEU A 386 15.83 37.65 1.23
C LEU A 386 16.98 38.62 1.35
N SER A 387 18.13 38.19 1.82
CA SER A 387 19.40 38.90 1.91
C SER A 387 20.44 38.29 0.98
N GLU A 388 21.54 39.01 0.72
CA GLU A 388 22.67 38.51 -0.08
C GLU A 388 23.38 37.31 0.57
N ASN A 389 23.13 37.06 1.84
CA ASN A 389 23.75 35.96 2.60
C ASN A 389 22.90 34.67 2.56
N ASP A 390 21.68 34.73 2.07
CA ASP A 390 20.79 33.58 1.97
C ASP A 390 21.18 32.66 0.83
N TYR A 391 20.97 31.37 0.99
CA TYR A 391 21.32 30.40 -0.06
C TYR A 391 20.51 29.12 0.00
N ARG A 392 20.62 28.33 -1.08
CA ARG A 392 20.07 26.98 -1.14
C ARG A 392 21.15 25.94 -0.85
N VAL A 393 20.71 24.84 -0.26
CA VAL A 393 21.51 23.62 -0.09
C VAL A 393 20.87 22.50 -0.88
N LEU A 394 21.64 21.87 -1.75
CA LEU A 394 21.23 20.72 -2.54
C LEU A 394 22.18 19.55 -2.28
N LYS A 395 21.64 18.33 -2.32
CA LYS A 395 22.46 17.10 -2.23
C LYS A 395 23.39 16.98 -3.45
N TYR A 396 22.92 17.47 -4.59
CA TYR A 396 23.65 17.51 -5.87
C TYR A 396 23.49 18.89 -6.51
N PRO A 397 24.52 19.73 -6.51
CA PRO A 397 24.42 21.15 -6.94
C PRO A 397 24.31 21.37 -8.46
N ASP A 398 24.35 20.33 -9.30
CA ASP A 398 24.44 20.44 -10.75
C ASP A 398 23.10 20.60 -11.50
N TYR A 399 21.99 20.78 -10.78
CA TYR A 399 20.71 21.08 -11.44
C TYR A 399 20.59 22.57 -11.73
N SER A 400 20.57 22.93 -13.02
CA SER A 400 20.33 24.28 -13.54
C SER A 400 18.87 24.69 -13.35
N PHE A 401 18.49 25.09 -12.13
CA PHE A 401 17.28 25.88 -11.95
C PHE A 401 17.65 27.35 -12.05
N GLU A 402 16.84 28.13 -12.75
CA GLU A 402 16.90 29.61 -12.74
C GLU A 402 16.50 30.11 -11.31
N ASP A 403 17.46 30.06 -10.41
CA ASP A 403 17.23 30.45 -9.03
C ASP A 403 17.86 31.80 -8.68
N ILE A 404 17.11 32.55 -7.89
CA ILE A 404 17.50 33.85 -7.37
C ILE A 404 18.62 33.71 -6.31
N LEU A 405 18.80 32.50 -5.73
CA LEU A 405 19.75 32.26 -4.63
C LEU A 405 20.92 31.37 -5.05
N PRO A 406 22.14 31.67 -4.52
CA PRO A 406 23.29 30.80 -4.73
C PRO A 406 23.07 29.42 -4.14
N CYS A 407 23.55 28.38 -4.84
CA CYS A 407 23.47 27.00 -4.41
C CYS A 407 24.78 26.53 -3.78
N LYS A 408 24.73 25.88 -2.61
CA LYS A 408 25.88 25.32 -1.91
C LYS A 408 25.66 23.84 -1.59
N SER A 409 26.72 23.12 -1.29
CA SER A 409 26.66 21.75 -0.77
C SER A 409 26.18 21.70 0.68
N LEU A 410 25.72 20.53 1.14
CA LEU A 410 25.32 20.31 2.54
C LEU A 410 26.46 20.63 3.53
N ASP A 411 27.72 20.39 3.15
CA ASP A 411 28.88 20.68 3.99
C ASP A 411 29.07 22.17 4.30
N ALA A 412 28.46 23.05 3.52
CA ALA A 412 28.50 24.49 3.80
C ALA A 412 27.83 24.84 5.13
N LEU A 413 26.85 24.04 5.56
CA LEU A 413 26.16 24.22 6.86
C LEU A 413 27.10 24.09 8.06
N LYS A 414 28.17 23.30 7.94
CA LYS A 414 29.19 23.12 9.01
C LYS A 414 29.99 24.37 9.30
N GLN A 415 30.00 25.33 8.38
CA GLN A 415 30.80 26.56 8.46
C GLN A 415 29.95 27.78 8.83
N GLU A 416 28.64 27.57 9.03
CA GLU A 416 27.74 28.68 9.34
C GLU A 416 27.90 29.09 10.82
N GLU A 417 28.12 30.40 11.01
CA GLU A 417 28.18 31.05 12.33
C GLU A 417 27.06 32.08 12.44
N GLY A 418 26.40 32.11 13.59
CA GLY A 418 25.33 33.08 13.89
C GLY A 418 23.91 32.47 13.77
N PRO A 419 22.88 33.33 13.90
CA PRO A 419 21.50 32.87 13.83
C PRO A 419 21.11 32.47 12.42
N ILE A 420 20.66 31.22 12.27
CA ILE A 420 20.19 30.66 11.00
C ILE A 420 18.80 30.07 11.15
N ILE A 421 18.05 30.03 10.05
CA ILE A 421 16.83 29.20 9.91
C ILE A 421 16.96 28.36 8.65
N ILE A 422 16.81 27.06 8.78
CA ILE A 422 16.85 26.12 7.66
C ILE A 422 15.42 25.68 7.34
N TYR A 423 15.01 25.85 6.09
CA TYR A 423 13.71 25.41 5.57
C TYR A 423 13.92 24.12 4.79
N VAL A 424 13.38 23.00 5.29
CA VAL A 424 13.44 21.70 4.59
C VAL A 424 12.29 21.63 3.57
N LEU A 425 12.65 21.50 2.30
CA LEU A 425 11.78 21.61 1.12
C LEU A 425 11.72 20.30 0.31
N TYR A 426 11.74 19.14 0.96
CA TYR A 426 11.58 17.85 0.30
C TYR A 426 10.14 17.36 0.40
N GLU A 427 9.56 16.89 -0.71
CA GLU A 427 8.21 16.31 -0.71
C GLU A 427 8.23 14.85 -0.24
N SER A 428 9.19 14.06 -0.68
CA SER A 428 9.17 12.60 -0.49
C SER A 428 10.15 12.04 0.54
N ASP A 429 11.24 12.76 0.87
CA ASP A 429 12.30 12.27 1.77
C ASP A 429 12.69 13.25 2.87
N ASN A 430 11.69 13.76 3.58
CA ASN A 430 11.93 14.61 4.74
C ASN A 430 12.72 13.89 5.84
N ASN A 431 12.58 12.58 6.00
CA ASN A 431 13.25 11.83 7.05
C ASN A 431 14.77 11.79 6.86
N THR A 432 15.25 11.59 5.63
CA THR A 432 16.70 11.68 5.34
C THR A 432 17.22 13.10 5.52
N ALA A 433 16.46 14.13 5.10
CA ALA A 433 16.85 15.51 5.30
C ALA A 433 16.93 15.89 6.78
N ILE A 434 15.94 15.50 7.58
CA ILE A 434 15.92 15.68 9.03
C ILE A 434 17.14 15.01 9.66
N LYS A 435 17.37 13.74 9.37
CA LYS A 435 18.51 12.97 9.89
C LYS A 435 19.86 13.64 9.59
N ASN A 436 20.06 14.09 8.34
CA ASN A 436 21.28 14.78 7.94
C ASN A 436 21.52 16.07 8.74
N LEU A 437 20.45 16.84 9.03
CA LEU A 437 20.54 18.07 9.83
C LEU A 437 20.81 17.77 11.30
N GLU A 438 20.18 16.76 11.88
CA GLU A 438 20.40 16.32 13.25
C GLU A 438 21.82 15.78 13.44
N GLU A 439 22.37 15.04 12.47
CA GLU A 439 23.76 14.58 12.47
C GLU A 439 24.77 15.76 12.39
N LEU A 440 24.36 16.89 11.81
CA LEU A 440 25.14 18.12 11.81
C LEU A 440 24.97 18.96 13.10
N GLY A 441 24.10 18.52 14.02
CA GLY A 441 23.86 19.17 15.30
C GLY A 441 22.74 20.22 15.32
N PHE A 442 21.93 20.31 14.25
CA PHE A 442 20.77 21.21 14.19
C PHE A 442 19.53 20.59 14.84
N GLU A 443 18.73 21.40 15.52
CA GLU A 443 17.55 20.98 16.27
C GLU A 443 16.26 21.32 15.52
N ASN A 444 15.39 20.29 15.31
CA ASN A 444 14.10 20.44 14.66
C ASN A 444 13.16 21.34 15.50
N GLY A 445 12.52 22.29 14.83
CA GLY A 445 11.64 23.27 15.47
C GLY A 445 12.38 24.42 16.18
N LYS A 446 13.70 24.47 16.02
CA LYS A 446 14.56 25.55 16.52
C LYS A 446 15.46 26.09 15.42
N ASP A 447 16.31 25.24 14.85
CA ASP A 447 17.28 25.63 13.83
C ASP A 447 16.75 25.30 12.43
N PHE A 448 15.91 24.28 12.29
CA PHE A 448 15.25 23.95 11.02
C PHE A 448 13.77 23.62 11.18
N PHE A 449 13.02 23.82 10.08
CA PHE A 449 11.58 23.56 9.97
C PHE A 449 11.26 22.84 8.68
N VAL A 450 10.41 21.80 8.76
CA VAL A 450 9.92 21.05 7.58
C VAL A 450 8.74 21.81 6.98
N VAL A 451 9.01 22.58 5.94
CA VAL A 451 8.06 23.56 5.36
C VAL A 451 6.79 22.91 4.81
N GLN A 452 6.90 21.75 4.18
CA GLN A 452 5.75 21.03 3.65
C GLN A 452 4.67 20.77 4.70
N ARG A 453 5.08 20.57 5.97
CA ARG A 453 4.14 20.28 7.06
C ARG A 453 3.19 21.45 7.39
N PHE A 454 3.51 22.70 7.05
CA PHE A 454 2.66 23.86 7.37
C PHE A 454 2.22 24.69 6.17
N MET A 455 2.95 24.69 5.05
CA MET A 455 2.54 25.45 3.86
C MET A 455 1.29 24.84 3.19
N SER A 456 1.13 23.52 3.21
CA SER A 456 -0.06 22.85 2.73
C SER A 456 -1.34 23.23 3.49
N PHE A 457 -1.22 23.69 4.74
CA PHE A 457 -2.33 24.16 5.55
C PHE A 457 -2.91 25.49 5.06
N TYR A 458 -2.04 26.43 4.65
CA TYR A 458 -2.46 27.78 4.26
C TYR A 458 -3.17 27.85 2.90
N TYR A 459 -2.93 26.89 2.01
CA TYR A 459 -3.37 26.96 0.61
C TYR A 459 -4.42 25.89 0.25
N GLY A 460 -4.98 25.17 1.23
CA GLY A 460 -6.06 24.22 1.02
C GLY A 460 -5.73 23.03 0.14
N GLY A 461 -4.47 22.88 -0.27
CA GLY A 461 -3.97 21.76 -1.02
C GLY A 461 -3.03 20.93 -0.14
N PHE A 462 -3.42 19.72 0.19
CA PHE A 462 -2.50 18.73 0.73
C PHE A 462 -1.73 18.16 -0.46
N ALA A 463 -0.43 18.49 -0.56
CA ALA A 463 0.50 17.75 -1.37
C ALA A 463 0.96 16.53 -0.58
#